data_906b6634ec75c6c986da725627d51282
#
_entry.id   906b6634ec75c6c986da725627d51282
#
_cell.length_a   1.000
_cell.length_b   1.000
_cell.length_c   1.000
_cell.angle_alpha   90.00
_cell.angle_beta   90.00
_cell.angle_gamma   90.00
#
_symmetry.space_group_name_H-M   'P 1'
#
loop_
_entity.id
_entity.type
_entity.pdbx_description
1 polymer ?
#
loop_
_entity_poly.entity_id
_entity_poly.type
_entity_poly.pdbx_seq_one_letter_code
_entity_poly.pdbx_strand_id
1 'polypeptide(L)'
;MMAWLQALRAHFLSGVLLYVMTGVMGVQAAQDAREVRDLQLSVGYRVIDLPSTGGMASLTVAVWYPTSARPAPYGYGGPTRGDVAYDGLPLTQHGPYPMLVFSHGYGGGGLSAVFFAQALAARGWIVACPDHHDRHSAVRIRSAQVADFSRLGLLRHAAEIAASEPKDRAPYAYRFDELQRTIDGMLTSKVFGPLIDAQRLALGGHSFGGFTALGLSGTIAQRHEVRAKALLLFSTGTGGRLFSAQELATVKIPAMVFVGQREREQKRGDQTMAQIADKIYTHVAGPKYLLELKDASHFSFNNRFSDTPMARRMSGTPEQFEVISRYAVAFLEKYVAQRSGTEAVLAQRDTQLVRYWVQDSPIAD
;
A
#
# COMPACT_ATOMS: atom_id res chain seq x y z
N MET A 1 28.33 58.75 -22.41
CA MET A 1 28.40 57.61 -23.34
C MET A 1 28.97 56.33 -22.69
N MET A 2 29.93 56.40 -21.76
CA MET A 2 30.49 55.21 -21.08
C MET A 2 29.59 54.53 -20.06
N ALA A 3 28.74 55.26 -19.32
CA ALA A 3 27.85 54.67 -18.29
C ALA A 3 26.72 53.83 -18.87
N TRP A 4 26.25 54.08 -20.08
CA TRP A 4 25.20 53.32 -20.78
C TRP A 4 25.67 51.95 -21.27
N LEU A 5 26.91 51.82 -21.64
CA LEU A 5 27.53 50.57 -22.10
C LEU A 5 27.80 49.58 -20.93
N GLN A 6 28.02 50.09 -19.73
CA GLN A 6 28.19 49.22 -18.55
C GLN A 6 26.86 48.64 -18.03
N ALA A 7 25.76 49.42 -18.09
CA ALA A 7 24.43 48.91 -17.69
C ALA A 7 23.91 47.83 -18.65
N LEU A 8 24.13 47.94 -19.96
CA LEU A 8 23.74 46.94 -20.96
C LEU A 8 24.55 45.62 -20.80
N ARG A 9 25.83 45.69 -20.44
CA ARG A 9 26.65 44.49 -20.17
C ARG A 9 26.19 43.74 -18.89
N ALA A 10 25.80 44.47 -17.83
CA ALA A 10 25.35 43.87 -16.60
C ALA A 10 24.01 43.14 -16.78
N HIS A 11 23.07 43.67 -17.53
CA HIS A 11 21.79 43.01 -17.84
C HIS A 11 21.92 41.82 -18.79
N PHE A 12 22.84 41.89 -19.76
CA PHE A 12 23.09 40.78 -20.68
C PHE A 12 23.73 39.56 -19.95
N LEU A 13 24.69 39.81 -19.08
CA LEU A 13 25.35 38.78 -18.28
C LEU A 13 24.40 38.18 -17.25
N SER A 14 23.54 38.97 -16.63
CA SER A 14 22.52 38.43 -15.66
C SER A 14 21.45 37.62 -16.39
N GLY A 15 21.01 38.02 -17.57
CA GLY A 15 20.03 37.26 -18.35
C GLY A 15 20.56 35.91 -18.88
N VAL A 16 21.83 35.88 -19.33
CA VAL A 16 22.49 34.68 -19.81
C VAL A 16 22.77 33.71 -18.64
N LEU A 17 23.18 34.22 -17.48
CA LEU A 17 23.41 33.39 -16.29
C LEU A 17 22.11 32.76 -15.76
N LEU A 18 21.01 33.52 -15.79
CA LEU A 18 19.68 33.00 -15.40
C LEU A 18 19.18 31.94 -16.36
N TYR A 19 19.38 32.13 -17.67
CA TYR A 19 18.97 31.19 -18.71
C TYR A 19 19.80 29.88 -18.67
N VAL A 20 21.11 29.99 -18.39
CA VAL A 20 21.98 28.83 -18.23
C VAL A 20 21.62 28.06 -16.92
N MET A 21 21.35 28.75 -15.81
CA MET A 21 20.94 28.11 -14.56
C MET A 21 19.58 27.41 -14.68
N THR A 22 18.59 28.02 -15.34
CA THR A 22 17.28 27.38 -15.56
C THR A 22 17.39 26.21 -16.53
N GLY A 23 18.25 26.28 -17.54
CA GLY A 23 18.52 25.19 -18.47
C GLY A 23 19.22 24.02 -17.80
N VAL A 24 20.22 24.25 -16.93
CA VAL A 24 20.94 23.22 -16.20
C VAL A 24 20.03 22.56 -15.17
N MET A 25 19.22 23.34 -14.45
CA MET A 25 18.22 22.78 -13.50
C MET A 25 17.15 21.94 -14.22
N GLY A 26 16.71 22.36 -15.42
CA GLY A 26 15.76 21.58 -16.21
C GLY A 26 16.33 20.29 -16.76
N VAL A 27 17.60 20.27 -17.16
CA VAL A 27 18.30 19.05 -17.61
C VAL A 27 18.58 18.11 -16.43
N GLN A 28 18.99 18.63 -15.28
CA GLN A 28 19.22 17.84 -14.09
C GLN A 28 17.91 17.24 -13.57
N ALA A 29 16.84 18.01 -13.48
CA ALA A 29 15.52 17.50 -13.09
C ALA A 29 14.97 16.45 -14.08
N ALA A 30 15.28 16.58 -15.39
CA ALA A 30 14.91 15.58 -16.38
C ALA A 30 15.78 14.32 -16.31
N GLN A 31 17.04 14.44 -15.93
CA GLN A 31 17.93 13.31 -15.66
C GLN A 31 17.53 12.59 -14.38
N ASP A 32 17.29 13.32 -13.30
CA ASP A 32 16.81 12.76 -12.02
C ASP A 32 15.44 12.08 -12.20
N ALA A 33 14.55 12.65 -13.04
CA ALA A 33 13.26 12.04 -13.38
C ALA A 33 13.41 10.77 -14.25
N ARG A 34 14.45 10.66 -15.09
CA ARG A 34 14.77 9.44 -15.83
C ARG A 34 15.38 8.38 -14.92
N GLU A 35 16.35 8.73 -14.07
CA GLU A 35 16.95 7.80 -13.09
C GLU A 35 15.90 7.23 -12.14
N VAL A 36 14.93 8.03 -11.71
CA VAL A 36 13.84 7.56 -10.85
C VAL A 36 12.86 6.65 -11.59
N ARG A 37 12.62 6.86 -12.91
CA ARG A 37 11.78 5.94 -13.71
C ARG A 37 12.40 4.56 -13.87
N ASP A 38 13.71 4.47 -13.91
CA ASP A 38 14.45 3.23 -14.19
C ASP A 38 15.03 2.58 -12.93
N LEU A 39 14.72 3.12 -11.72
CA LEU A 39 15.21 2.55 -10.47
C LEU A 39 14.58 1.17 -10.23
N GLN A 40 15.30 0.14 -10.61
CA GLN A 40 14.97 -1.26 -10.34
C GLN A 40 16.03 -1.81 -9.39
N LEU A 41 15.75 -1.74 -8.09
CA LEU A 41 16.65 -2.25 -7.06
C LEU A 41 16.40 -3.74 -6.82
N SER A 42 17.45 -4.45 -6.41
CA SER A 42 17.29 -5.81 -5.88
C SER A 42 16.44 -5.77 -4.60
N VAL A 43 15.59 -6.77 -4.44
CA VAL A 43 14.66 -6.89 -3.31
C VAL A 43 15.23 -7.82 -2.25
N GLY A 44 15.40 -7.33 -1.04
CA GLY A 44 15.62 -8.11 0.16
C GLY A 44 14.29 -8.54 0.78
N TYR A 45 14.27 -9.71 1.39
CA TYR A 45 13.12 -10.20 2.15
C TYR A 45 13.59 -10.71 3.52
N ARG A 46 12.91 -10.30 4.58
CA ARG A 46 13.21 -10.75 5.94
C ARG A 46 11.93 -10.92 6.74
N VAL A 47 11.94 -11.90 7.64
CA VAL A 47 10.90 -12.08 8.65
C VAL A 47 11.43 -11.62 9.99
N ILE A 48 10.70 -10.72 10.65
CA ILE A 48 11.03 -10.23 11.98
C ILE A 48 9.91 -10.54 12.96
N ASP A 49 10.25 -10.70 14.23
CA ASP A 49 9.28 -10.82 15.31
C ASP A 49 9.36 -9.59 16.22
N LEU A 50 8.26 -8.89 16.35
CA LEU A 50 8.10 -7.84 17.36
C LEU A 50 7.76 -8.52 18.71
N PRO A 51 8.50 -8.23 19.79
CA PRO A 51 8.32 -8.91 21.05
C PRO A 51 6.98 -8.64 21.68
N SER A 52 6.51 -9.55 22.52
CA SER A 52 5.32 -9.35 23.37
C SER A 52 5.48 -8.07 24.21
N THR A 53 4.44 -7.28 24.30
CA THR A 53 4.43 -6.05 25.10
C THR A 53 3.01 -5.68 25.53
N GLY A 54 2.84 -5.16 26.74
CA GLY A 54 1.56 -4.64 27.21
C GLY A 54 0.40 -5.64 27.18
N GLY A 55 0.67 -6.94 27.39
CA GLY A 55 -0.34 -8.00 27.29
C GLY A 55 -0.66 -8.48 25.87
N MET A 56 -0.05 -7.88 24.85
CA MET A 56 -0.16 -8.32 23.45
C MET A 56 0.92 -9.36 23.13
N ALA A 57 0.54 -10.45 22.43
CA ALA A 57 1.46 -11.49 21.98
C ALA A 57 2.53 -10.95 21.01
N SER A 58 3.63 -11.70 20.78
CA SER A 58 4.61 -11.40 19.75
C SER A 58 3.94 -11.33 18.37
N LEU A 59 4.41 -10.43 17.50
CA LEU A 59 3.83 -10.22 16.18
C LEU A 59 4.88 -10.50 15.11
N THR A 60 4.61 -11.46 14.24
CA THR A 60 5.48 -11.78 13.09
C THR A 60 5.18 -10.82 11.94
N VAL A 61 6.23 -10.25 11.34
CA VAL A 61 6.14 -9.27 10.25
C VAL A 61 7.03 -9.71 9.09
N ALA A 62 6.47 -9.77 7.90
CA ALA A 62 7.20 -9.93 6.65
C ALA A 62 7.63 -8.55 6.14
N VAL A 63 8.92 -8.42 5.79
CA VAL A 63 9.50 -7.15 5.37
C VAL A 63 10.21 -7.31 4.03
N TRP A 64 9.82 -6.50 3.05
CA TRP A 64 10.52 -6.36 1.76
C TRP A 64 11.20 -5.00 1.72
N TYR A 65 12.43 -4.96 1.19
CA TYR A 65 13.26 -3.76 1.24
C TYR A 65 14.32 -3.76 0.14
N PRO A 66 14.85 -2.59 -0.25
CA PRO A 66 15.99 -2.51 -1.17
C PRO A 66 17.25 -3.15 -0.58
N THR A 67 17.98 -3.91 -1.41
CA THR A 67 19.24 -4.54 -1.03
C THR A 67 20.26 -4.48 -2.16
N SER A 68 21.54 -4.53 -1.82
CA SER A 68 22.63 -4.77 -2.79
C SER A 68 22.98 -6.24 -2.94
N ALA A 69 22.41 -7.12 -2.10
CA ALA A 69 22.64 -8.54 -2.19
C ALA A 69 22.00 -9.14 -3.44
N ARG A 70 22.62 -10.16 -4.02
CA ARG A 70 22.12 -10.84 -5.21
C ARG A 70 20.84 -11.61 -4.86
N PRO A 71 19.70 -11.35 -5.56
CA PRO A 71 18.50 -12.13 -5.39
C PRO A 71 18.68 -13.58 -5.88
N ALA A 72 17.90 -14.47 -5.29
CA ALA A 72 17.76 -15.86 -5.73
C ALA A 72 16.28 -16.26 -5.71
N PRO A 73 15.88 -17.29 -6.48
CA PRO A 73 14.53 -17.81 -6.44
C PRO A 73 14.12 -18.20 -5.02
N TYR A 74 13.02 -17.63 -4.53
CA TYR A 74 12.47 -17.89 -3.20
C TYR A 74 11.01 -18.33 -3.27
N GLY A 75 10.67 -19.38 -2.52
CA GLY A 75 9.29 -19.87 -2.41
C GLY A 75 8.64 -19.39 -1.14
N TYR A 76 7.60 -18.56 -1.26
CA TYR A 76 6.81 -18.09 -0.12
C TYR A 76 5.77 -19.10 0.37
N GLY A 77 5.56 -20.16 -0.40
CA GLY A 77 4.58 -21.20 -0.16
C GLY A 77 3.69 -21.45 -1.38
N GLY A 78 3.34 -22.72 -1.61
CA GLY A 78 2.58 -23.13 -2.79
C GLY A 78 3.23 -22.65 -4.08
N PRO A 79 2.46 -22.08 -5.04
CA PRO A 79 2.99 -21.55 -6.30
C PRO A 79 3.55 -20.13 -6.22
N THR A 80 3.43 -19.44 -5.08
CA THR A 80 3.92 -18.06 -4.94
C THR A 80 5.45 -18.07 -4.84
N ARG A 81 6.09 -17.46 -5.82
CA ARG A 81 7.54 -17.35 -5.98
C ARG A 81 7.95 -15.89 -6.16
N GLY A 82 9.23 -15.63 -5.95
CA GLY A 82 9.86 -14.34 -6.28
C GLY A 82 11.37 -14.46 -6.24
N ASP A 83 12.05 -13.50 -6.84
CA ASP A 83 13.51 -13.39 -6.77
C ASP A 83 13.84 -12.36 -5.68
N VAL A 84 14.36 -12.85 -4.55
CA VAL A 84 14.71 -12.01 -3.40
C VAL A 84 16.01 -12.45 -2.75
N ALA A 85 16.70 -11.52 -2.11
CA ALA A 85 17.80 -11.83 -1.22
C ALA A 85 17.26 -12.06 0.20
N TYR A 86 17.02 -13.33 0.55
CA TYR A 86 16.55 -13.69 1.90
C TYR A 86 17.60 -13.29 2.95
N ASP A 87 17.18 -12.53 3.95
CA ASP A 87 18.03 -11.94 4.99
C ASP A 87 19.23 -11.10 4.47
N GLY A 88 19.21 -10.69 3.19
CA GLY A 88 20.21 -9.81 2.62
C GLY A 88 20.32 -8.49 3.40
N LEU A 89 21.51 -7.88 3.40
CA LEU A 89 21.69 -6.59 4.06
C LEU A 89 20.88 -5.51 3.34
N PRO A 90 20.12 -4.68 4.07
CA PRO A 90 19.43 -3.55 3.46
C PRO A 90 20.42 -2.57 2.81
N LEU A 91 20.01 -2.01 1.68
CA LEU A 91 20.79 -0.98 0.98
C LEU A 91 20.70 0.32 1.76
N THR A 92 21.85 0.86 2.19
CA THR A 92 21.92 2.12 2.94
C THR A 92 22.00 3.34 2.01
N GLN A 93 22.49 3.14 0.79
CA GLN A 93 22.52 4.17 -0.24
C GLN A 93 21.09 4.46 -0.73
N HIS A 94 20.81 5.69 -1.11
CA HIS A 94 19.49 6.15 -1.57
C HIS A 94 18.39 6.21 -0.49
N GLY A 95 18.68 5.86 0.77
CA GLY A 95 17.78 6.08 1.90
C GLY A 95 17.87 7.52 2.46
N PRO A 96 17.05 7.88 3.46
CA PRO A 96 16.01 7.04 4.04
C PRO A 96 14.84 6.81 3.09
N TYR A 97 14.26 5.61 3.16
CA TYR A 97 13.21 5.13 2.27
C TYR A 97 11.81 5.44 2.81
N PRO A 98 10.82 5.67 1.94
CA PRO A 98 9.42 5.64 2.34
C PRO A 98 9.01 4.23 2.80
N MET A 99 8.01 4.15 3.67
CA MET A 99 7.49 2.89 4.19
C MET A 99 5.99 2.73 3.89
N LEU A 100 5.60 1.55 3.43
CA LEU A 100 4.22 1.09 3.42
C LEU A 100 4.03 0.04 4.52
N VAL A 101 3.02 0.21 5.37
CA VAL A 101 2.54 -0.86 6.26
C VAL A 101 1.21 -1.37 5.71
N PHE A 102 1.15 -2.68 5.42
CA PHE A 102 0.03 -3.28 4.69
C PHE A 102 -0.63 -4.40 5.51
N SER A 103 -1.94 -4.24 5.76
CA SER A 103 -2.77 -5.17 6.52
C SER A 103 -3.47 -6.16 5.59
N HIS A 104 -3.36 -7.45 5.86
CA HIS A 104 -4.01 -8.51 5.09
C HIS A 104 -5.51 -8.66 5.40
N GLY A 105 -6.25 -9.30 4.50
CA GLY A 105 -7.65 -9.66 4.70
C GLY A 105 -7.84 -10.73 5.77
N TYR A 106 -9.07 -10.85 6.31
CA TYR A 106 -9.41 -11.90 7.26
C TYR A 106 -9.16 -13.29 6.67
N GLY A 107 -8.53 -14.14 7.44
CA GLY A 107 -8.11 -15.48 7.01
C GLY A 107 -6.83 -15.51 6.14
N GLY A 108 -6.26 -14.36 5.81
CA GLY A 108 -4.97 -14.22 5.16
C GLY A 108 -3.79 -14.19 6.13
N GLY A 109 -2.67 -13.66 5.69
CA GLY A 109 -1.44 -13.43 6.45
C GLY A 109 -0.54 -12.41 5.75
N GLY A 110 0.57 -12.04 6.37
CA GLY A 110 1.49 -11.03 5.85
C GLY A 110 2.06 -11.29 4.46
N LEU A 111 1.93 -12.52 3.95
CA LEU A 111 2.35 -12.89 2.58
C LEU A 111 1.25 -12.68 1.52
N SER A 112 0.05 -12.23 1.88
CA SER A 112 -1.09 -12.19 0.95
C SER A 112 -0.85 -11.32 -0.29
N ALA A 113 -0.03 -10.27 -0.21
CA ALA A 113 0.24 -9.33 -1.29
C ALA A 113 1.74 -9.28 -1.70
N VAL A 114 2.42 -10.44 -1.75
CA VAL A 114 3.84 -10.56 -2.13
C VAL A 114 4.12 -9.87 -3.47
N PHE A 115 3.24 -10.06 -4.48
CA PHE A 115 3.41 -9.44 -5.80
C PHE A 115 3.62 -7.94 -5.72
N PHE A 116 2.81 -7.28 -4.90
CA PHE A 116 2.86 -5.83 -4.73
C PHE A 116 4.01 -5.39 -3.81
N ALA A 117 4.25 -6.13 -2.72
CA ALA A 117 5.34 -5.82 -1.80
C ALA A 117 6.71 -5.86 -2.49
N GLN A 118 6.95 -6.84 -3.35
CA GLN A 118 8.18 -6.92 -4.16
C GLN A 118 8.27 -5.80 -5.19
N ALA A 119 7.17 -5.53 -5.93
CA ALA A 119 7.15 -4.46 -6.91
C ALA A 119 7.45 -3.09 -6.28
N LEU A 120 6.92 -2.83 -5.10
CA LEU A 120 7.13 -1.57 -4.39
C LEU A 120 8.56 -1.49 -3.79
N ALA A 121 9.08 -2.59 -3.22
CA ALA A 121 10.44 -2.63 -2.68
C ALA A 121 11.50 -2.43 -3.77
N ALA A 122 11.28 -2.98 -4.97
CA ALA A 122 12.14 -2.74 -6.13
C ALA A 122 12.19 -1.26 -6.56
N ARG A 123 11.21 -0.47 -6.14
CA ARG A 123 11.13 0.98 -6.36
C ARG A 123 11.73 1.81 -5.20
N GLY A 124 12.44 1.18 -4.29
CA GLY A 124 13.07 1.88 -3.18
C GLY A 124 12.11 2.18 -2.03
N TRP A 125 11.28 1.21 -1.65
CA TRP A 125 10.40 1.28 -0.50
C TRP A 125 10.71 0.18 0.50
N ILE A 126 10.39 0.42 1.76
CA ILE A 126 10.30 -0.63 2.77
C ILE A 126 8.82 -0.99 2.94
N VAL A 127 8.48 -2.26 2.81
CA VAL A 127 7.10 -2.75 2.93
C VAL A 127 7.03 -3.73 4.09
N ALA A 128 6.19 -3.45 5.08
CA ALA A 128 6.00 -4.26 6.27
C ALA A 128 4.57 -4.80 6.36
N CYS A 129 4.43 -6.12 6.44
CA CYS A 129 3.15 -6.80 6.46
C CYS A 129 3.09 -7.73 7.68
N PRO A 130 2.33 -7.40 8.75
CA PRO A 130 2.18 -8.26 9.91
C PRO A 130 1.25 -9.44 9.66
N ASP A 131 1.44 -10.54 10.41
CA ASP A 131 0.44 -11.58 10.62
C ASP A 131 -0.46 -11.20 11.79
N HIS A 132 -1.67 -10.70 11.52
CA HIS A 132 -2.62 -10.39 12.59
C HIS A 132 -3.05 -11.66 13.36
N HIS A 133 -3.33 -11.50 14.65
CA HIS A 133 -3.84 -12.60 15.52
C HIS A 133 -5.32 -12.87 15.26
N ASP A 134 -5.70 -13.00 14.00
CA ASP A 134 -7.04 -13.43 13.62
C ASP A 134 -7.33 -14.81 14.19
N ARG A 135 -8.57 -15.02 14.63
CA ARG A 135 -9.02 -16.31 15.18
C ARG A 135 -8.78 -17.47 14.23
N HIS A 136 -8.88 -17.22 12.92
CA HIS A 136 -8.63 -18.22 11.87
C HIS A 136 -7.75 -17.60 10.78
N SER A 137 -6.77 -18.36 10.32
CA SER A 137 -5.92 -17.98 9.19
C SER A 137 -5.53 -19.20 8.37
N ALA A 138 -5.63 -19.07 7.05
CA ALA A 138 -5.22 -20.10 6.10
C ALA A 138 -3.77 -19.92 5.63
N VAL A 139 -3.18 -18.74 5.84
CA VAL A 139 -1.83 -18.38 5.42
C VAL A 139 -1.14 -17.64 6.53
N ARG A 140 0.05 -18.08 6.91
CA ARG A 140 0.93 -17.39 7.84
C ARG A 140 2.32 -17.21 7.22
N ILE A 141 3.05 -16.19 7.66
CA ILE A 141 4.44 -15.94 7.27
C ILE A 141 5.31 -17.18 7.57
N ARG A 142 5.10 -17.78 8.74
CA ARG A 142 5.71 -19.05 9.12
C ARG A 142 4.63 -20.13 9.17
N SER A 143 4.61 -21.01 8.18
CA SER A 143 3.60 -22.08 8.07
C SER A 143 3.51 -22.98 9.30
N ALA A 144 4.61 -23.17 10.04
CA ALA A 144 4.62 -23.92 11.30
C ALA A 144 3.79 -23.28 12.43
N GLN A 145 3.40 -22.03 12.29
CA GLN A 145 2.55 -21.28 13.23
C GLN A 145 1.11 -21.15 12.74
N VAL A 146 0.67 -22.01 11.83
CA VAL A 146 -0.73 -22.00 11.38
C VAL A 146 -1.61 -22.24 12.61
N ALA A 147 -2.36 -21.20 13.00
CA ALA A 147 -3.38 -21.31 14.01
C ALA A 147 -4.46 -22.30 13.56
N ASP A 148 -5.27 -22.78 14.48
CA ASP A 148 -6.36 -23.73 14.21
C ASP A 148 -7.14 -23.32 12.95
N PHE A 149 -6.95 -24.10 11.87
CA PHE A 149 -7.57 -23.85 10.58
C PHE A 149 -8.80 -24.74 10.42
N SER A 150 -9.91 -24.33 11.03
CA SER A 150 -11.23 -24.88 10.72
C SER A 150 -11.84 -24.13 9.54
N ARG A 151 -11.99 -24.79 8.38
CA ARG A 151 -12.68 -24.20 7.23
C ARG A 151 -14.07 -23.67 7.57
N LEU A 152 -14.82 -24.45 8.36
CA LEU A 152 -16.16 -24.07 8.80
C LEU A 152 -16.11 -22.90 9.79
N GLY A 153 -15.15 -22.92 10.73
CA GLY A 153 -14.90 -21.81 11.65
C GLY A 153 -14.53 -20.52 10.94
N LEU A 154 -13.62 -20.60 9.96
CA LEU A 154 -13.23 -19.45 9.12
C LEU A 154 -14.44 -18.86 8.40
N LEU A 155 -15.25 -19.69 7.73
CA LEU A 155 -16.41 -19.23 6.96
C LEU A 155 -17.48 -18.63 7.86
N ARG A 156 -17.75 -19.23 9.02
CA ARG A 156 -18.71 -18.71 10.00
C ARG A 156 -18.28 -17.33 10.51
N HIS A 157 -17.05 -17.20 10.97
CA HIS A 157 -16.56 -15.92 11.50
C HIS A 157 -16.41 -14.87 10.39
N ALA A 158 -16.05 -15.25 9.17
CA ALA A 158 -16.08 -14.33 8.03
C ALA A 158 -17.49 -13.83 7.72
N ALA A 159 -18.52 -14.68 7.89
CA ALA A 159 -19.91 -14.27 7.75
C ALA A 159 -20.35 -13.31 8.90
N GLU A 160 -19.90 -13.55 10.14
CA GLU A 160 -20.12 -12.64 11.28
C GLU A 160 -19.51 -11.27 11.00
N ILE A 161 -18.26 -11.22 10.56
CA ILE A 161 -17.60 -9.96 10.12
C ILE A 161 -18.40 -9.30 8.98
N ALA A 162 -18.86 -10.08 8.01
CA ALA A 162 -19.64 -9.56 6.89
C ALA A 162 -21.00 -8.98 7.29
N ALA A 163 -21.57 -9.45 8.38
CA ALA A 163 -22.83 -8.92 8.93
C ALA A 163 -22.62 -7.73 9.89
N SER A 164 -21.38 -7.46 10.32
CA SER A 164 -21.07 -6.43 11.31
C SER A 164 -21.31 -5.02 10.76
N GLU A 165 -21.69 -4.12 11.64
CA GLU A 165 -21.92 -2.69 11.42
C GLU A 165 -20.91 -1.84 12.24
N PRO A 166 -20.86 -0.51 12.06
CA PRO A 166 -19.91 0.34 12.80
C PRO A 166 -19.93 0.17 14.33
N LYS A 167 -21.10 -0.11 14.93
CA LYS A 167 -21.25 -0.38 16.38
C LYS A 167 -20.57 -1.68 16.82
N ASP A 168 -20.37 -2.64 15.90
CA ASP A 168 -19.90 -4.00 16.20
C ASP A 168 -18.37 -4.14 16.01
N ARG A 169 -17.66 -3.06 15.74
CA ARG A 169 -16.23 -3.10 15.39
C ARG A 169 -15.26 -3.27 16.56
N ALA A 170 -15.72 -3.08 17.81
CA ALA A 170 -14.85 -3.14 18.98
C ALA A 170 -14.07 -4.46 19.14
N PRO A 171 -14.62 -5.65 18.88
CA PRO A 171 -13.89 -6.92 18.94
C PRO A 171 -12.72 -7.01 17.94
N TYR A 172 -12.69 -6.17 16.94
CA TYR A 172 -11.65 -6.16 15.89
C TYR A 172 -10.57 -5.09 16.12
N ALA A 173 -10.63 -4.36 17.24
CA ALA A 173 -9.72 -3.25 17.54
C ALA A 173 -8.26 -3.69 17.68
N TYR A 174 -7.99 -4.97 18.02
CA TYR A 174 -6.65 -5.54 18.11
C TYR A 174 -5.85 -5.34 16.81
N ARG A 175 -6.50 -5.34 15.64
CA ARG A 175 -5.83 -5.11 14.36
C ARG A 175 -5.24 -3.70 14.23
N PHE A 176 -5.88 -2.70 14.81
CA PHE A 176 -5.33 -1.34 14.87
C PHE A 176 -4.07 -1.30 15.73
N ASP A 177 -4.12 -1.95 16.92
CA ASP A 177 -2.98 -2.02 17.84
C ASP A 177 -1.80 -2.76 17.21
N GLU A 178 -2.06 -3.84 16.49
CA GLU A 178 -1.04 -4.64 15.80
C GLU A 178 -0.42 -3.88 14.61
N LEU A 179 -1.23 -3.16 13.82
CA LEU A 179 -0.69 -2.36 12.72
C LEU A 179 0.12 -1.18 13.26
N GLN A 180 -0.33 -0.51 14.32
CA GLN A 180 0.42 0.54 15.01
C GLN A 180 1.74 0.01 15.56
N ARG A 181 1.73 -1.15 16.23
CA ARG A 181 2.97 -1.81 16.69
C ARG A 181 3.91 -2.14 15.55
N THR A 182 3.39 -2.52 14.40
CA THR A 182 4.23 -2.76 13.22
C THR A 182 4.92 -1.47 12.79
N ILE A 183 4.21 -0.35 12.71
CA ILE A 183 4.78 0.96 12.39
C ILE A 183 5.88 1.31 13.40
N ASP A 184 5.56 1.30 14.68
CA ASP A 184 6.48 1.71 15.74
C ASP A 184 7.68 0.76 15.85
N GLY A 185 7.46 -0.55 15.71
CA GLY A 185 8.50 -1.56 15.70
C GLY A 185 9.47 -1.42 14.53
N MET A 186 8.97 -1.07 13.34
CA MET A 186 9.82 -0.79 12.17
C MET A 186 10.65 0.48 12.37
N LEU A 187 10.05 1.56 12.89
CA LEU A 187 10.74 2.83 13.13
C LEU A 187 11.78 2.75 14.25
N THR A 188 11.57 1.89 15.25
CA THR A 188 12.52 1.67 16.36
C THR A 188 13.49 0.51 16.11
N SER A 189 13.34 -0.21 15.00
CA SER A 189 14.22 -1.33 14.61
C SER A 189 15.67 -0.85 14.46
N LYS A 190 16.62 -1.56 15.07
CA LYS A 190 18.06 -1.29 14.89
C LYS A 190 18.51 -1.44 13.43
N VAL A 191 17.82 -2.29 12.65
CA VAL A 191 18.17 -2.57 11.25
C VAL A 191 17.44 -1.60 10.30
N PHE A 192 16.13 -1.43 10.48
CA PHE A 192 15.29 -0.68 9.55
C PHE A 192 15.05 0.77 9.96
N GLY A 193 15.01 1.07 11.27
CA GLY A 193 14.71 2.41 11.76
C GLY A 193 15.58 3.52 11.12
N PRO A 194 16.92 3.37 11.07
CA PRO A 194 17.78 4.35 10.42
C PRO A 194 17.57 4.52 8.92
N LEU A 195 16.86 3.56 8.28
CA LEU A 195 16.62 3.53 6.83
C LEU A 195 15.21 3.98 6.45
N ILE A 196 14.34 4.27 7.41
CA ILE A 196 12.95 4.68 7.17
C ILE A 196 12.81 6.18 7.39
N ASP A 197 12.22 6.85 6.41
CA ASP A 197 11.75 8.22 6.59
C ASP A 197 10.37 8.20 7.27
N ALA A 198 10.34 8.55 8.55
CA ALA A 198 9.11 8.56 9.34
C ALA A 198 8.05 9.57 8.83
N GLN A 199 8.43 10.52 7.97
CA GLN A 199 7.50 11.46 7.34
C GLN A 199 6.95 10.97 6.00
N ARG A 200 7.43 9.83 5.49
CA ARG A 200 7.00 9.20 4.24
C ARG A 200 6.39 7.83 4.51
N LEU A 201 5.30 7.81 5.28
CA LEU A 201 4.54 6.62 5.65
C LEU A 201 3.25 6.51 4.82
N ALA A 202 2.94 5.31 4.33
CA ALA A 202 1.67 4.94 3.74
C ALA A 202 0.99 3.82 4.54
N LEU A 203 -0.33 3.85 4.58
CA LEU A 203 -1.16 2.78 5.10
C LEU A 203 -1.82 2.05 3.93
N GLY A 204 -1.89 0.73 4.01
CA GLY A 204 -2.60 -0.04 3.00
C GLY A 204 -3.26 -1.29 3.57
N GLY A 205 -4.19 -1.85 2.82
CA GLY A 205 -4.80 -3.11 3.22
C GLY A 205 -5.73 -3.70 2.17
N HIS A 206 -5.89 -5.01 2.25
CA HIS A 206 -6.83 -5.78 1.44
C HIS A 206 -8.00 -6.26 2.28
N SER A 207 -9.23 -6.16 1.75
CA SER A 207 -10.41 -6.70 2.42
C SER A 207 -10.56 -6.14 3.84
N PHE A 208 -10.60 -7.01 4.84
CA PHE A 208 -10.64 -6.62 6.25
C PHE A 208 -9.38 -5.86 6.71
N GLY A 209 -8.25 -5.98 5.99
CA GLY A 209 -7.09 -5.11 6.17
C GLY A 209 -7.37 -3.65 5.79
N GLY A 210 -8.30 -3.43 4.87
CA GLY A 210 -8.80 -2.08 4.57
C GLY A 210 -9.52 -1.43 5.77
N PHE A 211 -10.26 -2.22 6.58
CA PHE A 211 -10.78 -1.75 7.87
C PHE A 211 -9.64 -1.26 8.78
N THR A 212 -8.58 -2.05 8.88
CA THR A 212 -7.41 -1.70 9.71
C THR A 212 -6.76 -0.40 9.23
N ALA A 213 -6.50 -0.27 7.93
CA ALA A 213 -5.88 0.91 7.34
C ALA A 213 -6.77 2.17 7.47
N LEU A 214 -8.08 2.05 7.22
CA LEU A 214 -9.05 3.12 7.41
C LEU A 214 -9.10 3.58 8.87
N GLY A 215 -9.07 2.65 9.84
CA GLY A 215 -9.10 2.99 11.26
C GLY A 215 -7.94 3.88 11.71
N LEU A 216 -6.75 3.69 11.12
CA LEU A 216 -5.57 4.49 11.40
C LEU A 216 -5.45 5.75 10.52
N SER A 217 -6.27 5.89 9.48
CA SER A 217 -6.19 7.04 8.56
C SER A 217 -7.01 8.27 8.98
N GLY A 218 -7.56 8.27 10.21
CA GLY A 218 -8.32 9.38 10.77
C GLY A 218 -9.80 9.09 11.01
N THR A 219 -10.37 7.97 10.52
CA THR A 219 -11.76 7.59 10.78
C THR A 219 -12.06 7.36 12.26
N ILE A 220 -11.04 6.99 13.04
CA ILE A 220 -11.09 6.85 14.50
C ILE A 220 -10.07 7.82 15.08
N ALA A 221 -10.54 8.95 15.60
CA ALA A 221 -9.67 10.05 16.04
C ALA A 221 -8.58 9.62 17.05
N GLN A 222 -8.92 8.73 17.99
CA GLN A 222 -7.99 8.24 19.02
C GLN A 222 -6.91 7.27 18.48
N ARG A 223 -7.04 6.86 17.20
CA ARG A 223 -6.12 5.92 16.54
C ARG A 223 -5.47 6.48 15.29
N HIS A 224 -5.59 7.79 15.09
CA HIS A 224 -5.07 8.44 13.90
C HIS A 224 -3.54 8.41 13.85
N GLU A 225 -2.99 7.71 12.85
CA GLU A 225 -1.56 7.74 12.53
C GLU A 225 -1.24 9.00 11.71
N VAL A 226 -0.91 10.06 12.38
CA VAL A 226 -0.70 11.40 11.79
C VAL A 226 0.47 11.49 10.80
N ARG A 227 1.39 10.52 10.84
CA ARG A 227 2.53 10.42 9.91
C ARG A 227 2.11 9.86 8.54
N ALA A 228 0.94 9.22 8.45
CA ALA A 228 0.45 8.66 7.19
C ALA A 228 0.17 9.75 6.16
N LYS A 229 0.67 9.58 4.94
CA LYS A 229 0.54 10.52 3.82
C LYS A 229 -0.36 10.00 2.70
N ALA A 230 -0.66 8.71 2.67
CA ALA A 230 -1.57 8.12 1.69
C ALA A 230 -2.20 6.84 2.22
N LEU A 231 -3.36 6.49 1.65
CA LEU A 231 -4.15 5.31 1.95
C LEU A 231 -4.36 4.48 0.68
N LEU A 232 -3.93 3.22 0.70
CA LEU A 232 -4.08 2.27 -0.42
C LEU A 232 -5.01 1.13 -0.03
N LEU A 233 -6.12 0.98 -0.73
CA LEU A 233 -7.17 0.02 -0.42
C LEU A 233 -7.39 -0.96 -1.57
N PHE A 234 -7.11 -2.23 -1.33
CA PHE A 234 -7.40 -3.32 -2.26
C PHE A 234 -8.69 -4.01 -1.83
N SER A 235 -9.78 -3.83 -2.59
CA SER A 235 -11.06 -4.50 -2.38
C SER A 235 -11.45 -4.55 -0.89
N THR A 236 -11.62 -3.37 -0.28
CA THR A 236 -11.88 -3.23 1.16
C THR A 236 -13.13 -4.01 1.63
N GLY A 237 -14.14 -4.14 0.75
CA GLY A 237 -15.31 -4.95 1.00
C GLY A 237 -15.96 -4.63 2.36
N THR A 238 -16.25 -5.66 3.15
CA THR A 238 -16.86 -5.53 4.47
C THR A 238 -16.13 -4.52 5.37
N GLY A 239 -14.80 -4.42 5.27
CA GLY A 239 -14.03 -3.47 6.06
C GLY A 239 -14.52 -2.03 5.92
N GLY A 240 -14.96 -1.64 4.73
CA GLY A 240 -15.53 -0.31 4.48
C GLY A 240 -16.92 -0.07 5.08
N ARG A 241 -17.71 -1.14 5.32
CA ARG A 241 -19.01 -1.03 5.99
C ARG A 241 -18.90 -0.63 7.47
N LEU A 242 -17.79 -0.99 8.10
CA LEU A 242 -17.56 -0.74 9.52
C LEU A 242 -17.28 0.75 9.84
N PHE A 243 -17.39 1.61 8.85
CA PHE A 243 -17.32 3.07 9.03
C PHE A 243 -18.56 3.75 8.44
N SER A 244 -19.05 4.75 9.15
CA SER A 244 -20.11 5.64 8.66
C SER A 244 -19.57 6.59 7.58
N ALA A 245 -20.47 7.27 6.87
CA ALA A 245 -20.11 8.30 5.91
C ALA A 245 -19.35 9.46 6.59
N GLN A 246 -19.79 9.86 7.77
CA GLN A 246 -19.16 10.92 8.57
C GLN A 246 -17.73 10.55 9.00
N GLU A 247 -17.50 9.30 9.41
CA GLU A 247 -16.16 8.84 9.76
C GLU A 247 -15.25 8.77 8.51
N LEU A 248 -15.76 8.34 7.37
CA LEU A 248 -14.98 8.35 6.11
C LEU A 248 -14.61 9.78 5.68
N ALA A 249 -15.46 10.77 5.93
CA ALA A 249 -15.20 12.18 5.61
C ALA A 249 -14.06 12.80 6.43
N THR A 250 -13.63 12.15 7.53
CA THR A 250 -12.46 12.62 8.31
C THR A 250 -11.13 12.22 7.67
N VAL A 251 -11.12 11.32 6.69
CA VAL A 251 -9.90 10.93 5.97
C VAL A 251 -9.53 12.04 4.99
N LYS A 252 -8.48 12.80 5.33
CA LYS A 252 -7.99 13.95 4.54
C LYS A 252 -6.78 13.62 3.66
N ILE A 253 -6.11 12.48 3.90
CA ILE A 253 -4.98 12.04 3.09
C ILE A 253 -5.45 11.44 1.76
N PRO A 254 -4.63 11.52 0.69
CA PRO A 254 -4.92 10.89 -0.59
C PRO A 254 -5.26 9.40 -0.43
N ALA A 255 -6.28 8.94 -1.15
CA ALA A 255 -6.75 7.56 -1.10
C ALA A 255 -6.90 6.94 -2.49
N MET A 256 -6.38 5.73 -2.68
CA MET A 256 -6.62 4.93 -3.89
C MET A 256 -7.36 3.66 -3.52
N VAL A 257 -8.50 3.44 -4.17
CA VAL A 257 -9.39 2.30 -3.93
C VAL A 257 -9.45 1.43 -5.17
N PHE A 258 -9.03 0.19 -5.03
CA PHE A 258 -9.24 -0.83 -6.05
C PHE A 258 -10.45 -1.69 -5.72
N VAL A 259 -11.19 -2.09 -6.75
CA VAL A 259 -12.32 -3.02 -6.65
C VAL A 259 -12.34 -3.92 -7.88
N GLY A 260 -12.78 -5.16 -7.74
CA GLY A 260 -12.93 -6.08 -8.87
C GLY A 260 -14.29 -5.94 -9.54
N GLN A 261 -14.35 -6.05 -10.87
CA GLN A 261 -15.61 -5.97 -11.62
C GLN A 261 -16.66 -6.99 -11.14
N ARG A 262 -16.22 -8.20 -10.77
CA ARG A 262 -17.13 -9.26 -10.27
C ARG A 262 -17.69 -8.96 -8.88
N GLU A 263 -17.15 -7.96 -8.18
CA GLU A 263 -17.65 -7.54 -6.88
C GLU A 263 -18.95 -6.74 -6.97
N ARG A 264 -19.38 -6.36 -8.16
CA ARG A 264 -20.71 -5.77 -8.41
C ARG A 264 -21.86 -6.69 -8.02
N GLU A 265 -21.62 -8.00 -8.08
CA GLU A 265 -22.62 -9.04 -7.77
C GLU A 265 -22.44 -9.62 -6.37
N GLN A 266 -21.33 -9.33 -5.70
CA GLN A 266 -21.00 -9.87 -4.38
C GLN A 266 -21.60 -9.00 -3.28
N LYS A 267 -22.71 -9.43 -2.72
CA LYS A 267 -23.37 -8.73 -1.60
C LYS A 267 -22.68 -8.97 -0.25
N ARG A 268 -22.72 -7.93 0.59
CA ARG A 268 -22.39 -7.95 2.02
C ARG A 268 -23.47 -7.18 2.76
N GLY A 269 -24.40 -7.91 3.37
CA GLY A 269 -25.63 -7.33 3.87
C GLY A 269 -26.51 -6.82 2.71
N ASP A 270 -26.91 -5.55 2.80
CA ASP A 270 -27.74 -4.82 1.82
C ASP A 270 -26.95 -4.24 0.64
N GLN A 271 -25.60 -4.15 0.74
CA GLN A 271 -24.73 -3.53 -0.24
C GLN A 271 -23.89 -4.55 -0.99
N THR A 272 -23.56 -4.26 -2.26
CA THR A 272 -22.50 -4.98 -2.97
C THR A 272 -21.13 -4.47 -2.55
N MET A 273 -20.09 -5.28 -2.78
CA MET A 273 -18.72 -4.85 -2.46
C MET A 273 -18.29 -3.65 -3.31
N ALA A 274 -18.79 -3.55 -4.53
CA ALA A 274 -18.58 -2.38 -5.39
C ALA A 274 -19.25 -1.12 -4.79
N GLN A 275 -20.47 -1.22 -4.27
CA GLN A 275 -21.15 -0.10 -3.59
C GLN A 275 -20.41 0.36 -2.34
N ILE A 276 -19.77 -0.57 -1.61
CA ILE A 276 -18.92 -0.20 -0.46
C ILE A 276 -17.68 0.59 -0.92
N ALA A 277 -17.05 0.17 -2.03
CA ALA A 277 -15.94 0.93 -2.61
C ALA A 277 -16.38 2.32 -3.08
N ASP A 278 -17.56 2.42 -3.72
CA ASP A 278 -18.16 3.69 -4.13
C ASP A 278 -18.43 4.61 -2.94
N LYS A 279 -18.94 4.06 -1.81
CA LYS A 279 -19.13 4.79 -0.56
C LYS A 279 -17.81 5.36 -0.03
N ILE A 280 -16.73 4.56 0.00
CA ILE A 280 -15.42 5.04 0.45
C ILE A 280 -14.97 6.18 -0.47
N TYR A 281 -14.98 5.97 -1.79
CA TYR A 281 -14.57 6.99 -2.75
C TYR A 281 -15.38 8.28 -2.60
N THR A 282 -16.70 8.18 -2.42
CA THR A 282 -17.58 9.35 -2.32
C THR A 282 -17.27 10.20 -1.09
N HIS A 283 -16.99 9.56 0.06
CA HIS A 283 -16.94 10.27 1.33
C HIS A 283 -15.52 10.63 1.80
N VAL A 284 -14.47 9.95 1.35
CA VAL A 284 -13.09 10.37 1.65
C VAL A 284 -12.87 11.79 1.11
N ALA A 285 -12.32 12.68 1.96
CA ALA A 285 -12.22 14.12 1.65
C ALA A 285 -10.94 14.49 0.90
N GLY A 286 -9.87 13.71 1.00
CA GLY A 286 -8.61 13.94 0.30
C GLY A 286 -8.70 13.68 -1.22
N PRO A 287 -7.61 13.93 -1.96
CA PRO A 287 -7.48 13.46 -3.34
C PRO A 287 -7.76 11.96 -3.43
N LYS A 288 -8.48 11.51 -4.44
CA LYS A 288 -8.98 10.13 -4.46
C LYS A 288 -9.09 9.52 -5.85
N TYR A 289 -8.87 8.21 -5.87
CA TYR A 289 -8.89 7.37 -7.07
C TYR A 289 -9.73 6.13 -6.80
N LEU A 290 -10.58 5.75 -7.75
CA LEU A 290 -11.28 4.46 -7.75
C LEU A 290 -10.99 3.74 -9.06
N LEU A 291 -10.41 2.54 -8.94
CA LEU A 291 -10.01 1.69 -10.04
C LEU A 291 -10.79 0.38 -9.97
N GLU A 292 -11.67 0.13 -10.94
CA GLU A 292 -12.37 -1.14 -11.07
C GLU A 292 -11.69 -2.00 -12.11
N LEU A 293 -11.10 -3.10 -11.66
CA LEU A 293 -10.30 -4.00 -12.47
C LEU A 293 -11.19 -5.01 -13.19
N LYS A 294 -11.01 -5.12 -14.51
CA LYS A 294 -11.76 -6.03 -15.39
C LYS A 294 -11.60 -7.49 -14.95
N ASP A 295 -12.70 -8.24 -14.97
CA ASP A 295 -12.77 -9.67 -14.62
C ASP A 295 -12.19 -10.05 -13.24
N ALA A 296 -11.77 -9.08 -12.43
CA ALA A 296 -11.25 -9.30 -11.09
C ALA A 296 -12.37 -9.59 -10.08
N SER A 297 -12.05 -10.42 -9.10
CA SER A 297 -12.88 -10.72 -7.94
C SER A 297 -12.22 -10.13 -6.68
N HIS A 298 -12.90 -10.24 -5.54
CA HIS A 298 -12.35 -9.90 -4.22
C HIS A 298 -10.97 -10.50 -3.94
N PHE A 299 -10.71 -11.71 -4.43
CA PHE A 299 -9.47 -12.42 -4.20
C PHE A 299 -8.38 -12.14 -5.24
N SER A 300 -8.69 -11.38 -6.30
CA SER A 300 -7.72 -11.02 -7.34
C SER A 300 -6.59 -10.10 -6.85
N PHE A 301 -6.68 -9.64 -5.62
CA PHE A 301 -5.67 -8.80 -4.95
C PHE A 301 -4.73 -9.60 -4.03
N ASN A 302 -4.77 -10.93 -4.12
CA ASN A 302 -3.95 -11.84 -3.29
C ASN A 302 -3.11 -12.78 -4.14
N ASN A 303 -1.94 -13.11 -3.61
CA ASN A 303 -1.16 -14.23 -4.08
C ASN A 303 -1.82 -15.58 -3.71
N ARG A 304 -1.44 -16.63 -4.43
CA ARG A 304 -1.96 -17.99 -4.29
C ARG A 304 -0.96 -18.88 -3.55
N PHE A 305 -1.42 -19.57 -2.51
CA PHE A 305 -0.60 -20.47 -1.69
C PHE A 305 -0.97 -21.95 -1.84
N SER A 306 -1.86 -22.26 -2.80
CA SER A 306 -2.28 -23.61 -3.13
C SER A 306 -2.57 -23.72 -4.63
N ASP A 307 -2.34 -24.87 -5.23
CA ASP A 307 -2.59 -25.14 -6.66
C ASP A 307 -3.96 -25.78 -6.92
N THR A 308 -4.84 -25.82 -5.94
CA THR A 308 -6.20 -26.31 -6.14
C THR A 308 -6.96 -25.44 -7.17
N PRO A 309 -7.91 -26.01 -7.95
CA PRO A 309 -8.73 -25.23 -8.87
C PRO A 309 -9.44 -24.04 -8.19
N MET A 310 -9.86 -24.21 -6.94
CA MET A 310 -10.48 -23.15 -6.15
C MET A 310 -9.49 -22.02 -5.87
N ALA A 311 -8.28 -22.34 -5.40
CA ALA A 311 -7.25 -21.34 -5.14
C ALA A 311 -6.85 -20.56 -6.40
N ARG A 312 -6.82 -21.22 -7.57
CA ARG A 312 -6.57 -20.55 -8.85
C ARG A 312 -7.66 -19.53 -9.21
N ARG A 313 -8.91 -19.81 -8.86
CA ARG A 313 -10.03 -18.86 -9.04
C ARG A 313 -10.05 -17.74 -8.00
N MET A 314 -9.36 -17.94 -6.88
CA MET A 314 -9.29 -17.03 -5.74
C MET A 314 -7.94 -16.29 -5.69
N SER A 315 -7.34 -15.96 -6.81
CA SER A 315 -6.12 -15.16 -6.89
C SER A 315 -6.15 -14.27 -8.12
N GLY A 316 -5.31 -13.24 -8.14
CA GLY A 316 -5.11 -12.42 -9.33
C GLY A 316 -4.34 -13.15 -10.42
N THR A 317 -4.47 -12.64 -11.64
CA THR A 317 -3.65 -13.05 -12.78
C THR A 317 -2.38 -12.17 -12.85
N PRO A 318 -1.32 -12.60 -13.56
CA PRO A 318 -0.13 -11.76 -13.76
C PRO A 318 -0.47 -10.38 -14.34
N GLU A 319 -1.40 -10.30 -15.30
CA GLU A 319 -1.83 -9.05 -15.95
C GLU A 319 -2.55 -8.14 -14.95
N GLN A 320 -3.40 -8.71 -14.08
CA GLN A 320 -4.07 -7.96 -13.01
C GLN A 320 -3.04 -7.44 -12.00
N PHE A 321 -2.06 -8.25 -11.61
CA PHE A 321 -0.99 -7.85 -10.70
C PHE A 321 -0.13 -6.72 -11.28
N GLU A 322 0.14 -6.75 -12.59
CA GLU A 322 0.86 -5.69 -13.28
C GLU A 322 0.10 -4.35 -13.21
N VAL A 323 -1.19 -4.37 -13.57
CA VAL A 323 -2.03 -3.15 -13.54
C VAL A 323 -2.16 -2.61 -12.12
N ILE A 324 -2.44 -3.47 -11.12
CA ILE A 324 -2.53 -3.08 -9.72
C ILE A 324 -1.22 -2.43 -9.27
N SER A 325 -0.09 -3.10 -9.52
CA SER A 325 1.22 -2.60 -9.09
C SER A 325 1.57 -1.28 -9.75
N ARG A 326 1.35 -1.14 -11.05
CA ARG A 326 1.66 0.08 -11.80
C ARG A 326 0.92 1.30 -11.25
N TYR A 327 -0.40 1.22 -11.04
CA TYR A 327 -1.17 2.34 -10.52
C TYR A 327 -0.91 2.61 -9.04
N ALA A 328 -0.83 1.55 -8.21
CA ALA A 328 -0.58 1.70 -6.79
C ALA A 328 0.82 2.27 -6.51
N VAL A 329 1.85 1.81 -7.25
CA VAL A 329 3.20 2.38 -7.15
C VAL A 329 3.21 3.84 -7.57
N ALA A 330 2.63 4.19 -8.74
CA ALA A 330 2.58 5.57 -9.21
C ALA A 330 1.86 6.49 -8.20
N PHE A 331 0.76 6.02 -7.60
CA PHE A 331 0.03 6.74 -6.57
C PHE A 331 0.89 7.00 -5.31
N LEU A 332 1.53 5.96 -4.80
CA LEU A 332 2.38 6.07 -3.61
C LEU A 332 3.63 6.92 -3.88
N GLU A 333 4.23 6.81 -5.06
CA GLU A 333 5.34 7.66 -5.47
C GLU A 333 4.95 9.13 -5.59
N LYS A 334 3.74 9.44 -6.08
CA LYS A 334 3.21 10.80 -6.16
C LYS A 334 3.03 11.41 -4.78
N TYR A 335 2.26 10.75 -3.91
CA TYR A 335 1.77 11.37 -2.69
C TYR A 335 2.65 11.15 -1.46
N VAL A 336 3.50 10.15 -1.46
CA VAL A 336 4.35 9.82 -0.30
C VAL A 336 5.83 10.05 -0.61
N ALA A 337 6.34 9.47 -1.69
CA ALA A 337 7.73 9.65 -2.08
C ALA A 337 8.00 10.97 -2.82
N GLN A 338 6.96 11.64 -3.29
CA GLN A 338 7.00 12.92 -4.04
C GLN A 338 7.91 12.84 -5.27
N ARG A 339 7.84 11.72 -6.00
CA ARG A 339 8.63 11.50 -7.22
C ARG A 339 7.92 12.06 -8.45
N SER A 340 8.65 12.75 -9.29
CA SER A 340 8.15 13.28 -10.56
C SER A 340 7.87 12.18 -11.59
N GLY A 341 7.02 12.48 -12.57
CA GLY A 341 6.73 11.60 -13.72
C GLY A 341 5.70 10.52 -13.46
N THR A 342 5.15 10.44 -12.26
CA THR A 342 4.08 9.51 -11.88
C THR A 342 2.72 9.93 -12.44
N GLU A 343 2.55 11.21 -12.72
CA GLU A 343 1.33 11.80 -13.25
C GLU A 343 0.94 11.20 -14.61
N ALA A 344 1.93 10.86 -15.44
CA ALA A 344 1.69 10.27 -16.76
C ALA A 344 0.97 8.90 -16.65
N VAL A 345 1.29 8.11 -15.62
CA VAL A 345 0.61 6.84 -15.35
C VAL A 345 -0.79 7.10 -14.82
N LEU A 346 -0.94 8.03 -13.87
CA LEU A 346 -2.22 8.34 -13.23
C LEU A 346 -3.17 9.14 -14.13
N ALA A 347 -2.70 9.77 -15.20
CA ALA A 347 -3.54 10.46 -16.18
C ALA A 347 -4.15 9.52 -17.24
N GLN A 348 -3.61 8.31 -17.41
CA GLN A 348 -4.05 7.37 -18.42
C GLN A 348 -4.94 6.30 -17.83
N ARG A 349 -6.05 5.98 -18.50
CA ARG A 349 -6.87 4.83 -18.16
C ARG A 349 -6.38 3.61 -18.94
N ASP A 350 -6.03 2.55 -18.22
CA ASP A 350 -5.72 1.25 -18.81
C ASP A 350 -6.96 0.56 -19.34
N THR A 351 -6.82 -0.24 -20.39
CA THR A 351 -7.90 -1.05 -20.98
C THR A 351 -8.44 -2.14 -20.03
N GLN A 352 -7.65 -2.53 -19.04
CA GLN A 352 -8.05 -3.45 -17.97
C GLN A 352 -8.89 -2.80 -16.88
N LEU A 353 -9.11 -1.47 -16.93
CA LEU A 353 -9.96 -0.75 -15.99
C LEU A 353 -11.33 -0.50 -16.60
N VAL A 354 -12.38 -1.10 -16.06
CA VAL A 354 -13.78 -0.84 -16.46
C VAL A 354 -14.30 0.47 -15.91
N ARG A 355 -13.80 0.90 -14.72
CA ARG A 355 -13.97 2.25 -14.18
C ARG A 355 -12.61 2.83 -13.76
N TYR A 356 -12.46 4.10 -13.99
CA TYR A 356 -11.34 4.90 -13.51
C TYR A 356 -11.87 6.27 -13.13
N TRP A 357 -12.10 6.48 -11.84
CA TRP A 357 -12.58 7.76 -11.30
C TRP A 357 -11.47 8.43 -10.54
N VAL A 358 -11.28 9.70 -10.81
CA VAL A 358 -10.21 10.51 -10.23
C VAL A 358 -10.77 11.84 -9.77
N GLN A 359 -10.44 12.19 -8.53
CA GLN A 359 -10.58 13.53 -7.99
C GLN A 359 -9.24 13.89 -7.34
N ASP A 360 -8.42 14.63 -8.08
CA ASP A 360 -7.01 14.88 -7.71
C ASP A 360 -6.85 16.10 -6.77
N SER A 361 -7.91 16.83 -6.51
CA SER A 361 -7.97 17.92 -5.52
C SER A 361 -8.86 17.52 -4.35
N PRO A 362 -8.55 17.99 -3.13
CA PRO A 362 -9.46 17.81 -2.00
C PRO A 362 -10.85 18.40 -2.30
N ILE A 363 -11.89 17.88 -1.65
CA ILE A 363 -13.19 18.54 -1.63
C ILE A 363 -12.98 19.85 -0.87
N ALA A 364 -13.36 20.98 -1.49
CA ALA A 364 -13.42 22.25 -0.78
C ALA A 364 -14.46 22.15 0.35
N ASP A 365 -14.08 22.59 1.55
CA ASP A 365 -14.95 22.62 2.74
C ASP A 365 -16.11 23.61 2.54
#